data_0aa98955504e5c610296c087de9b5056
#
_entry.id   0aa98955504e5c610296c087de9b5056
#
_cell.length_a   1.000
_cell.length_b   1.000
_cell.length_c   1.000
_cell.angle_alpha   90.00
_cell.angle_beta   90.00
_cell.angle_gamma   90.00
#
_symmetry.space_group_name_H-M   'P 1'
#
loop_
_entity.id
_entity.type
_entity.pdbx_description
1 polymer ?
#
loop_
_entity_poly.entity_id
_entity_poly.type
_entity_poly.pdbx_seq_one_letter_code
_entity_poly.pdbx_strand_id
1 'polypeptide(L)'
;MAQQLRVLQSLWAMERRLADEPEWPLQTQLTMIRDAGFDGAGVRFIDPVFATEVTSYLGAHGMIWQAQCYPKNVDELKPVLELVAKLGADHVNLQPDVRPYRIEDCIPLIEGWRRLGEQAGVAVHVETHRDRMTTDLFFTLHLLDLFPDLRLTADISHYLVGREFAWPVDEVNHGLIHRILDNSWGIHGRIASREQVQISPGFPQHQGWVELFMGWWEYAIRSWRKRAGPDAVLTFLCELGPPPYAITGSDGRELSDRWQDALVMKDMVRSLWQRIADEDGRETAPRVAI
;
A
#
# COMPACT_ATOMS: atom_id res chain seq x y z
N MET A 1 -5.67 7.88 -22.69
CA MET A 1 -5.67 6.48 -22.16
C MET A 1 -6.66 6.43 -20.99
N ALA A 2 -7.02 5.28 -20.47
CA ALA A 2 -7.93 5.19 -19.32
C ALA A 2 -7.12 5.04 -18.02
N GLN A 3 -7.69 5.46 -16.88
CA GLN A 3 -7.14 5.19 -15.54
C GLN A 3 -6.83 3.69 -15.38
N GLN A 4 -5.76 3.36 -14.69
CA GLN A 4 -5.27 1.99 -14.56
C GLN A 4 -5.07 1.61 -13.08
N LEU A 5 -5.36 0.34 -12.77
CA LEU A 5 -4.91 -0.30 -11.54
C LEU A 5 -3.64 -1.11 -11.85
N ARG A 6 -2.61 -0.98 -11.01
CA ARG A 6 -1.42 -1.82 -11.01
C ARG A 6 -1.30 -2.54 -9.67
N VAL A 7 -1.31 -3.85 -9.72
CA VAL A 7 -1.20 -4.69 -8.52
C VAL A 7 0.22 -5.18 -8.38
N LEU A 8 0.86 -4.77 -7.30
CA LEU A 8 2.27 -5.04 -7.00
C LEU A 8 2.39 -6.08 -5.88
N GLN A 9 3.49 -6.81 -5.87
CA GLN A 9 3.88 -7.69 -4.77
C GLN A 9 5.00 -7.05 -3.95
N SER A 10 4.89 -7.03 -2.63
CA SER A 10 5.97 -6.60 -1.75
C SER A 10 7.10 -7.64 -1.76
N LEU A 11 8.34 -7.22 -2.05
CA LEU A 11 9.50 -8.09 -1.92
C LEU A 11 9.77 -8.48 -0.47
N TRP A 12 9.43 -7.61 0.50
CA TRP A 12 9.47 -7.99 1.91
C TRP A 12 8.56 -9.17 2.23
N ALA A 13 7.41 -9.28 1.57
CA ALA A 13 6.50 -10.41 1.73
C ALA A 13 7.07 -11.72 1.15
N MET A 14 8.11 -11.66 0.34
CA MET A 14 8.79 -12.84 -0.21
C MET A 14 9.91 -13.38 0.69
N GLU A 15 10.31 -12.63 1.73
CA GLU A 15 11.34 -13.04 2.69
C GLU A 15 10.82 -14.13 3.64
N ARG A 16 11.70 -15.00 4.09
CA ARG A 16 11.44 -16.05 5.10
C ARG A 16 10.17 -16.86 4.80
N ARG A 17 10.04 -17.29 3.54
CA ARG A 17 8.86 -18.03 3.07
C ARG A 17 8.78 -19.46 3.63
N LEU A 18 9.91 -20.05 3.92
CA LEU A 18 10.05 -21.42 4.41
C LEU A 18 10.85 -21.40 5.71
N ALA A 19 10.25 -21.88 6.79
CA ALA A 19 10.81 -21.73 8.14
C ALA A 19 12.18 -22.41 8.32
N ASP A 20 12.42 -23.54 7.65
CA ASP A 20 13.61 -24.38 7.82
C ASP A 20 14.47 -24.47 6.54
N GLU A 21 14.20 -23.61 5.55
CA GLU A 21 14.92 -23.63 4.28
C GLU A 21 15.66 -22.31 4.02
N PRO A 22 16.71 -22.31 3.21
CA PRO A 22 17.37 -21.09 2.78
C PRO A 22 16.39 -20.13 2.07
N GLU A 23 16.66 -18.82 2.18
CA GLU A 23 15.93 -17.82 1.40
C GLU A 23 15.96 -18.16 -0.10
N TRP A 24 14.84 -17.98 -0.76
CA TRP A 24 14.81 -18.12 -2.20
C TRP A 24 15.71 -17.07 -2.86
N PRO A 25 16.50 -17.47 -3.87
CA PRO A 25 17.27 -16.50 -4.65
C PRO A 25 16.37 -15.38 -5.17
N LEU A 26 16.88 -14.16 -5.18
CA LEU A 26 16.12 -12.98 -5.66
C LEU A 26 15.51 -13.21 -7.04
N GLN A 27 16.28 -13.81 -7.96
CA GLN A 27 15.80 -14.16 -9.30
C GLN A 27 14.58 -15.09 -9.29
N THR A 28 14.51 -16.03 -8.35
CA THR A 28 13.36 -16.93 -8.16
C THR A 28 12.15 -16.13 -7.69
N GLN A 29 12.31 -15.25 -6.69
CA GLN A 29 11.24 -14.39 -6.18
C GLN A 29 10.65 -13.50 -7.28
N LEU A 30 11.51 -12.84 -8.05
CA LEU A 30 11.10 -11.95 -9.14
C LEU A 30 10.40 -12.72 -10.28
N THR A 31 10.89 -13.91 -10.60
CA THR A 31 10.27 -14.79 -11.60
C THR A 31 8.87 -15.24 -11.15
N MET A 32 8.71 -15.61 -9.89
CA MET A 32 7.39 -15.96 -9.33
C MET A 32 6.41 -14.79 -9.40
N ILE A 33 6.85 -13.58 -9.05
CA ILE A 33 6.01 -12.37 -9.11
C ILE A 33 5.54 -12.11 -10.54
N ARG A 34 6.45 -12.17 -11.51
CA ARG A 34 6.14 -12.00 -12.93
C ARG A 34 5.16 -13.06 -13.43
N ASP A 35 5.47 -14.33 -13.20
CA ASP A 35 4.71 -15.46 -13.73
C ASP A 35 3.32 -15.58 -13.12
N ALA A 36 3.15 -15.08 -11.88
CA ALA A 36 1.84 -14.91 -11.26
C ALA A 36 1.04 -13.71 -11.79
N GLY A 37 1.62 -12.95 -12.71
CA GLY A 37 0.94 -11.84 -13.38
C GLY A 37 0.77 -10.59 -12.52
N PHE A 38 1.62 -10.35 -11.52
CA PHE A 38 1.71 -9.03 -10.88
C PHE A 38 2.24 -7.99 -11.87
N ASP A 39 1.81 -6.75 -11.72
CA ASP A 39 2.25 -5.64 -12.58
C ASP A 39 3.63 -5.10 -12.17
N GLY A 40 4.14 -5.51 -11.00
CA GLY A 40 5.40 -5.02 -10.46
C GLY A 40 5.66 -5.42 -9.02
N ALA A 41 6.56 -4.68 -8.36
CA ALA A 41 6.94 -4.95 -6.98
C ALA A 41 7.10 -3.68 -6.13
N GLY A 42 6.89 -3.84 -4.80
CA GLY A 42 7.35 -2.89 -3.79
C GLY A 42 8.80 -3.20 -3.42
N VAL A 43 9.69 -2.21 -3.56
CA VAL A 43 11.14 -2.38 -3.44
C VAL A 43 11.70 -1.42 -2.40
N ARG A 44 12.48 -1.91 -1.45
CA ARG A 44 13.18 -1.06 -0.49
C ARG A 44 14.36 -0.35 -1.16
N PHE A 45 14.31 0.98 -1.22
CA PHE A 45 15.34 1.84 -1.83
C PHE A 45 16.35 2.34 -0.79
N ILE A 46 16.81 1.44 0.07
CA ILE A 46 17.81 1.70 1.11
C ILE A 46 19.18 1.12 0.76
N ASP A 47 19.22 0.12 -0.13
CA ASP A 47 20.44 -0.48 -0.68
C ASP A 47 20.49 -0.26 -2.20
N PRO A 48 21.40 0.58 -2.70
CA PRO A 48 21.49 0.88 -4.12
C PRO A 48 21.84 -0.33 -5.01
N VAL A 49 22.60 -1.30 -4.49
CA VAL A 49 22.97 -2.50 -5.26
C VAL A 49 21.74 -3.38 -5.44
N PHE A 50 21.04 -3.66 -4.35
CA PHE A 50 19.80 -4.43 -4.37
C PHE A 50 18.73 -3.76 -5.24
N ALA A 51 18.51 -2.45 -5.06
CA ALA A 51 17.54 -1.71 -5.86
C ALA A 51 17.86 -1.76 -7.36
N THR A 52 19.15 -1.65 -7.73
CA THR A 52 19.58 -1.73 -9.14
C THR A 52 19.33 -3.11 -9.73
N GLU A 53 19.64 -4.18 -9.00
CA GLU A 53 19.41 -5.55 -9.46
C GLU A 53 17.92 -5.82 -9.69
N VAL A 54 17.08 -5.48 -8.71
CA VAL A 54 15.62 -5.66 -8.78
C VAL A 54 15.02 -4.86 -9.93
N THR A 55 15.31 -3.55 -10.01
CA THR A 55 14.71 -2.68 -11.03
C THR A 55 15.18 -3.00 -12.44
N SER A 56 16.41 -3.52 -12.59
CA SER A 56 16.91 -4.01 -13.87
C SER A 56 16.09 -5.20 -14.36
N TYR A 57 15.77 -6.15 -13.48
CA TYR A 57 14.89 -7.27 -13.83
C TYR A 57 13.49 -6.80 -14.16
N LEU A 58 12.87 -6.00 -13.29
CA LEU A 58 11.51 -5.52 -13.47
C LEU A 58 11.37 -4.73 -14.78
N GLY A 59 12.29 -3.81 -15.05
CA GLY A 59 12.32 -3.01 -16.28
C GLY A 59 12.47 -3.85 -17.55
N ALA A 60 13.34 -4.88 -17.53
CA ALA A 60 13.51 -5.82 -18.64
C ALA A 60 12.23 -6.60 -18.99
N HIS A 61 11.29 -6.71 -18.04
CA HIS A 61 10.01 -7.40 -18.22
C HIS A 61 8.79 -6.46 -18.30
N GLY A 62 9.01 -5.14 -18.44
CA GLY A 62 7.93 -4.15 -18.54
C GLY A 62 7.10 -3.98 -17.28
N MET A 63 7.67 -4.36 -16.14
CA MET A 63 7.03 -4.26 -14.82
C MET A 63 7.38 -2.92 -14.16
N ILE A 64 6.48 -2.41 -13.29
CA ILE A 64 6.70 -1.18 -12.54
C ILE A 64 7.17 -1.47 -11.10
N TRP A 65 7.62 -0.43 -10.39
CA TRP A 65 7.95 -0.56 -8.97
C TRP A 65 7.60 0.69 -8.17
N GLN A 66 7.26 0.44 -6.92
CA GLN A 66 7.13 1.43 -5.86
C GLN A 66 8.44 1.44 -5.08
N ALA A 67 9.05 2.61 -4.91
CA ALA A 67 10.23 2.76 -4.07
C ALA A 67 9.80 2.98 -2.61
N GLN A 68 10.27 2.14 -1.68
CA GLN A 68 9.95 2.25 -0.25
C GLN A 68 11.15 2.72 0.54
N CYS A 69 10.96 3.70 1.45
CA CYS A 69 12.00 4.24 2.31
C CYS A 69 11.48 4.64 3.70
N TYR A 70 12.42 4.84 4.64
CA TYR A 70 12.14 5.02 6.08
C TYR A 70 12.89 6.22 6.66
N PRO A 71 12.75 7.44 6.12
CA PRO A 71 13.53 8.59 6.56
C PRO A 71 13.13 9.05 7.98
N LYS A 72 14.15 9.44 8.77
CA LYS A 72 14.01 10.04 10.10
C LYS A 72 14.01 11.57 10.05
N ASN A 73 14.46 12.14 8.95
CA ASN A 73 14.52 13.57 8.70
C ASN A 73 14.44 13.86 7.20
N VAL A 74 14.40 15.13 6.85
CA VAL A 74 14.25 15.56 5.44
C VAL A 74 15.46 15.12 4.58
N ASP A 75 16.66 15.20 5.14
CA ASP A 75 17.87 14.93 4.38
C ASP A 75 18.05 13.46 3.99
N GLU A 76 17.52 12.55 4.80
CA GLU A 76 17.57 11.11 4.50
C GLU A 76 16.72 10.69 3.29
N LEU A 77 15.81 11.55 2.81
CA LEU A 77 15.09 11.30 1.56
C LEU A 77 15.94 11.61 0.32
N LYS A 78 16.93 12.49 0.40
CA LYS A 78 17.75 12.92 -0.75
C LYS A 78 18.41 11.76 -1.49
N PRO A 79 19.16 10.86 -0.83
CA PRO A 79 19.80 9.73 -1.52
C PRO A 79 18.80 8.78 -2.17
N VAL A 80 17.59 8.63 -1.60
CA VAL A 80 16.51 7.85 -2.20
C VAL A 80 16.04 8.50 -3.50
N LEU A 81 15.80 9.79 -3.51
CA LEU A 81 15.39 10.53 -4.71
C LEU A 81 16.47 10.54 -5.80
N GLU A 82 17.75 10.63 -5.42
CA GLU A 82 18.87 10.46 -6.35
C GLU A 82 18.88 9.07 -6.99
N LEU A 83 18.59 8.04 -6.22
CA LEU A 83 18.49 6.68 -6.71
C LEU A 83 17.26 6.51 -7.63
N VAL A 84 16.11 7.08 -7.25
CA VAL A 84 14.89 7.10 -8.08
C VAL A 84 15.14 7.84 -9.40
N ALA A 85 15.88 8.94 -9.38
CA ALA A 85 16.24 9.66 -10.61
C ALA A 85 17.06 8.80 -11.59
N LYS A 86 17.83 7.83 -11.09
CA LYS A 86 18.63 6.91 -11.91
C LYS A 86 17.85 5.69 -12.38
N LEU A 87 17.05 5.11 -11.50
CA LEU A 87 16.40 3.82 -11.71
C LEU A 87 14.93 3.95 -12.11
N GLY A 88 14.31 5.10 -11.86
CA GLY A 88 12.87 5.29 -11.96
C GLY A 88 12.12 4.74 -10.75
N ALA A 89 10.87 5.10 -10.62
CA ALA A 89 9.83 4.47 -9.79
C ALA A 89 8.48 5.08 -10.19
N ASP A 90 7.38 4.38 -9.94
CA ASP A 90 6.04 4.95 -10.09
C ASP A 90 5.84 6.08 -9.07
N HIS A 91 6.19 5.83 -7.82
CA HIS A 91 6.22 6.80 -6.73
C HIS A 91 7.16 6.34 -5.61
N VAL A 92 7.45 7.24 -4.68
CA VAL A 92 8.13 6.91 -3.43
C VAL A 92 7.09 6.75 -2.33
N ASN A 93 7.01 5.55 -1.76
CA ASN A 93 6.28 5.30 -0.52
C ASN A 93 7.20 5.59 0.67
N LEU A 94 6.85 6.62 1.42
CA LEU A 94 7.61 7.10 2.55
C LEU A 94 6.93 6.63 3.83
N GLN A 95 7.54 5.70 4.56
CA GLN A 95 7.12 5.27 5.88
C GLN A 95 7.99 6.00 6.93
N PRO A 96 7.54 7.16 7.46
CA PRO A 96 8.40 8.04 8.26
C PRO A 96 8.84 7.36 9.55
N ASP A 97 10.14 7.09 9.72
CA ASP A 97 10.67 6.48 10.95
C ASP A 97 10.86 7.52 12.06
N VAL A 98 9.81 8.33 12.29
CA VAL A 98 9.74 9.36 13.34
C VAL A 98 8.45 9.19 14.15
N ARG A 99 8.49 9.59 15.41
CA ARG A 99 7.38 9.48 16.37
C ARG A 99 7.18 10.83 17.07
N PRO A 100 6.70 11.84 16.31
CA PRO A 100 6.49 13.19 16.87
C PRO A 100 5.40 13.15 17.94
N TYR A 101 5.65 13.79 19.06
CA TYR A 101 4.65 13.95 20.11
C TYR A 101 3.66 15.07 19.79
N ARG A 102 4.12 16.10 19.10
CA ARG A 102 3.34 17.28 18.76
C ARG A 102 3.17 17.38 17.25
N ILE A 103 2.02 17.86 16.82
CA ILE A 103 1.72 17.98 15.38
C ILE A 103 2.62 19.00 14.69
N GLU A 104 3.02 20.05 15.41
CA GLU A 104 3.91 21.08 14.88
C GLU A 104 5.29 20.53 14.50
N ASP A 105 5.73 19.45 15.16
CA ASP A 105 7.00 18.79 14.85
C ASP A 105 6.97 18.06 13.51
N CYS A 106 5.77 17.76 12.99
CA CYS A 106 5.57 17.14 11.68
C CYS A 106 5.68 18.14 10.52
N ILE A 107 5.35 19.42 10.75
CA ILE A 107 5.25 20.43 9.70
C ILE A 107 6.54 20.53 8.88
N PRO A 108 7.73 20.78 9.47
CA PRO A 108 8.95 20.92 8.70
C PRO A 108 9.35 19.62 7.96
N LEU A 109 8.96 18.47 8.48
CA LEU A 109 9.23 17.18 7.84
C LEU A 109 8.38 17.01 6.58
N ILE A 110 7.06 17.18 6.70
CA ILE A 110 6.13 17.05 5.57
C ILE A 110 6.44 18.06 4.48
N GLU A 111 6.63 19.34 4.85
CA GLU A 111 7.00 20.39 3.87
C GLU A 111 8.34 20.09 3.19
N GLY A 112 9.32 19.61 3.95
CA GLY A 112 10.62 19.25 3.46
C GLY A 112 10.56 18.07 2.46
N TRP A 113 9.88 17.02 2.80
CA TRP A 113 9.73 15.84 1.92
C TRP A 113 8.92 16.16 0.65
N ARG A 114 7.84 16.93 0.77
CA ARG A 114 7.05 17.39 -0.39
C ARG A 114 7.92 18.22 -1.34
N ARG A 115 8.62 19.24 -0.83
CA ARG A 115 9.53 20.07 -1.62
C ARG A 115 10.60 19.24 -2.34
N LEU A 116 11.21 18.27 -1.67
CA LEU A 116 12.20 17.38 -2.28
C LEU A 116 11.59 16.52 -3.39
N GLY A 117 10.40 15.96 -3.18
CA GLY A 117 9.66 15.20 -4.20
C GLY A 117 9.32 16.05 -5.42
N GLU A 118 8.81 17.27 -5.21
CA GLU A 118 8.53 18.25 -6.27
C GLU A 118 9.80 18.61 -7.08
N GLN A 119 10.91 18.88 -6.39
CA GLN A 119 12.19 19.19 -7.04
C GLN A 119 12.73 18.01 -7.86
N ALA A 120 12.50 16.78 -7.40
CA ALA A 120 12.90 15.57 -8.11
C ALA A 120 11.90 15.15 -9.20
N GLY A 121 10.73 15.79 -9.29
CA GLY A 121 9.67 15.40 -10.22
C GLY A 121 9.04 14.03 -9.92
N VAL A 122 9.08 13.60 -8.66
CA VAL A 122 8.60 12.29 -8.22
C VAL A 122 7.51 12.45 -7.17
N ALA A 123 6.42 11.70 -7.32
CA ALA A 123 5.36 11.66 -6.31
C ALA A 123 5.88 10.97 -5.02
N VAL A 124 5.67 11.63 -3.89
CA VAL A 124 5.97 11.09 -2.55
C VAL A 124 4.66 10.91 -1.80
N HIS A 125 4.38 9.67 -1.38
CA HIS A 125 3.21 9.33 -0.60
C HIS A 125 3.64 8.94 0.82
N VAL A 126 2.97 9.47 1.83
CA VAL A 126 3.22 9.12 3.25
C VAL A 126 2.36 7.92 3.62
N GLU A 127 2.99 6.86 4.10
CA GLU A 127 2.29 5.65 4.49
C GLU A 127 1.60 5.80 5.85
N THR A 128 0.36 5.29 5.95
CA THR A 128 -0.31 5.12 7.24
C THR A 128 0.23 3.86 7.92
N HIS A 129 0.98 4.03 9.00
CA HIS A 129 1.64 2.89 9.65
C HIS A 129 1.77 3.11 11.17
N ARG A 130 1.44 2.08 11.97
CA ARG A 130 1.66 2.09 13.42
C ARG A 130 3.14 2.31 13.75
N ASP A 131 3.42 2.87 14.92
CA ASP A 131 4.77 3.21 15.37
C ASP A 131 5.55 4.12 14.39
N ARG A 132 4.84 5.05 13.73
CA ARG A 132 5.37 6.05 12.80
C ARG A 132 4.66 7.40 13.03
N MET A 133 5.02 8.43 12.27
CA MET A 133 4.34 9.73 12.30
C MET A 133 2.81 9.59 12.19
N THR A 134 2.35 8.64 11.40
CA THR A 134 0.94 8.36 11.11
C THR A 134 0.35 7.26 12.01
N THR A 135 0.91 7.05 13.21
CA THR A 135 0.55 5.91 14.08
C THR A 135 -0.89 5.96 14.57
N ASP A 136 -1.41 7.15 14.85
CA ASP A 136 -2.76 7.35 15.36
C ASP A 136 -3.68 7.96 14.30
N LEU A 137 -4.90 7.43 14.19
CA LEU A 137 -5.88 7.88 13.20
C LEU A 137 -6.24 9.36 13.38
N PHE A 138 -6.51 9.81 14.62
CA PHE A 138 -6.87 11.21 14.85
C PHE A 138 -5.71 12.16 14.61
N PHE A 139 -4.49 11.76 15.02
CA PHE A 139 -3.29 12.53 14.72
C PHE A 139 -3.08 12.68 13.21
N THR A 140 -3.29 11.61 12.45
CA THR A 140 -3.19 11.67 10.98
C THR A 140 -4.29 12.52 10.36
N LEU A 141 -5.51 12.48 10.89
CA LEU A 141 -6.59 13.37 10.43
C LEU A 141 -6.27 14.84 10.71
N HIS A 142 -5.64 15.17 11.84
CA HIS A 142 -5.14 16.53 12.09
C HIS A 142 -4.03 16.93 11.11
N LEU A 143 -3.15 16.00 10.69
CA LEU A 143 -2.18 16.27 9.62
C LEU A 143 -2.88 16.60 8.30
N LEU A 144 -3.98 15.92 7.98
CA LEU A 144 -4.77 16.21 6.78
C LEU A 144 -5.54 17.53 6.89
N ASP A 145 -5.93 17.96 8.09
CA ASP A 145 -6.51 19.30 8.28
C ASP A 145 -5.48 20.42 8.01
N LEU A 146 -4.19 20.18 8.34
CA LEU A 146 -3.08 21.11 8.06
C LEU A 146 -2.57 21.01 6.60
N PHE A 147 -2.59 19.81 6.04
CA PHE A 147 -2.12 19.49 4.69
C PHE A 147 -3.19 18.74 3.90
N PRO A 148 -4.25 19.44 3.42
CA PRO A 148 -5.39 18.79 2.75
C PRO A 148 -5.01 18.06 1.46
N ASP A 149 -3.86 18.39 0.86
CA ASP A 149 -3.31 17.81 -0.35
C ASP A 149 -2.18 16.78 -0.08
N LEU A 150 -1.96 16.41 1.20
CA LEU A 150 -1.00 15.38 1.55
C LEU A 150 -1.41 14.05 0.93
N ARG A 151 -0.54 13.49 0.11
CA ARG A 151 -0.77 12.19 -0.51
C ARG A 151 -0.40 11.06 0.45
N LEU A 152 -1.35 10.18 0.69
CA LEU A 152 -1.13 9.00 1.52
C LEU A 152 -1.02 7.72 0.68
N THR A 153 -0.28 6.75 1.21
CA THR A 153 -0.47 5.32 0.92
C THR A 153 -1.24 4.73 2.09
N ALA A 154 -2.43 4.19 1.81
CA ALA A 154 -3.31 3.67 2.85
C ALA A 154 -3.02 2.20 3.16
N ASP A 155 -2.39 1.92 4.31
CA ASP A 155 -2.49 0.64 5.01
C ASP A 155 -3.45 0.81 6.20
N ILE A 156 -4.70 0.46 5.97
CA ILE A 156 -5.78 0.65 6.97
C ILE A 156 -5.73 -0.42 8.06
N SER A 157 -5.00 -1.52 7.86
CA SER A 157 -4.84 -2.57 8.85
C SER A 157 -4.30 -2.03 10.17
N HIS A 158 -3.41 -1.04 10.11
CA HIS A 158 -2.80 -0.42 11.27
C HIS A 158 -3.80 0.39 12.11
N TYR A 159 -4.75 1.06 11.47
CA TYR A 159 -5.78 1.82 12.19
C TYR A 159 -6.83 0.92 12.80
N LEU A 160 -7.25 -0.14 12.09
CA LEU A 160 -8.21 -1.09 12.64
C LEU A 160 -7.71 -1.69 13.96
N VAL A 161 -6.46 -2.17 13.97
CA VAL A 161 -5.83 -2.74 15.17
C VAL A 161 -5.52 -1.65 16.20
N GLY A 162 -4.93 -0.53 15.78
CA GLY A 162 -4.48 0.53 16.70
C GLY A 162 -5.61 1.21 17.45
N ARG A 163 -6.83 1.14 16.93
CA ARG A 163 -8.03 1.70 17.57
C ARG A 163 -9.01 0.66 18.06
N GLU A 164 -8.69 -0.61 17.88
CA GLU A 164 -9.55 -1.72 18.32
C GLU A 164 -11.03 -1.52 17.94
N PHE A 165 -11.30 -1.20 16.66
CA PHE A 165 -12.66 -0.92 16.20
C PHE A 165 -13.63 -2.01 16.62
N ALA A 166 -14.76 -1.62 17.21
CA ALA A 166 -15.82 -2.56 17.53
C ALA A 166 -16.36 -3.26 16.28
N TRP A 167 -16.85 -4.47 16.46
CA TRP A 167 -17.50 -5.20 15.39
C TRP A 167 -19.02 -5.29 15.62
N PRO A 168 -19.87 -4.97 14.64
CA PRO A 168 -19.51 -4.35 13.35
C PRO A 168 -18.95 -2.94 13.53
N VAL A 169 -18.14 -2.48 12.56
CA VAL A 169 -17.62 -1.11 12.55
C VAL A 169 -18.78 -0.15 12.37
N ASP A 170 -18.84 0.90 13.18
CA ASP A 170 -19.90 1.91 13.12
C ASP A 170 -19.64 2.98 12.04
N GLU A 171 -20.69 3.75 11.69
CA GLU A 171 -20.64 4.79 10.67
C GLU A 171 -19.64 5.91 10.98
N VAL A 172 -19.40 6.21 12.26
CA VAL A 172 -18.43 7.24 12.66
C VAL A 172 -17.03 6.78 12.29
N ASN A 173 -16.67 5.55 12.64
CA ASN A 173 -15.37 4.97 12.31
C ASN A 173 -15.21 4.76 10.80
N HIS A 174 -16.27 4.36 10.07
CA HIS A 174 -16.25 4.36 8.60
C HIS A 174 -15.95 5.75 8.05
N GLY A 175 -16.59 6.81 8.55
CA GLY A 175 -16.35 8.18 8.12
C GLY A 175 -14.91 8.65 8.37
N LEU A 176 -14.29 8.26 9.49
CA LEU A 176 -12.89 8.59 9.78
C LEU A 176 -11.94 7.89 8.80
N ILE A 177 -12.17 6.62 8.50
CA ILE A 177 -11.39 5.87 7.51
C ILE A 177 -11.60 6.45 6.11
N HIS A 178 -12.81 6.82 5.73
CA HIS A 178 -13.08 7.44 4.44
C HIS A 178 -12.28 8.73 4.25
N ARG A 179 -12.11 9.57 5.28
CA ARG A 179 -11.25 10.76 5.20
C ARG A 179 -9.79 10.43 4.90
N ILE A 180 -9.25 9.34 5.44
CA ILE A 180 -7.91 8.84 5.09
C ILE A 180 -7.87 8.41 3.63
N LEU A 181 -8.87 7.65 3.19
CA LEU A 181 -8.96 7.11 1.83
C LEU A 181 -9.15 8.21 0.78
N ASP A 182 -9.82 9.31 1.13
CA ASP A 182 -9.96 10.49 0.26
C ASP A 182 -8.62 11.18 -0.05
N ASN A 183 -7.60 10.99 0.79
CA ASN A 183 -6.24 11.50 0.56
C ASN A 183 -5.27 10.40 0.08
N SER A 184 -5.74 9.17 -0.14
CA SER A 184 -4.87 8.06 -0.53
C SER A 184 -4.65 8.01 -2.03
N TRP A 185 -3.39 7.87 -2.44
CA TRP A 185 -2.94 7.78 -3.83
C TRP A 185 -2.31 6.43 -4.15
N GLY A 186 -2.12 5.58 -3.16
CA GLY A 186 -1.74 4.19 -3.22
C GLY A 186 -2.39 3.41 -2.08
N ILE A 187 -2.49 2.10 -2.22
CA ILE A 187 -3.09 1.21 -1.22
C ILE A 187 -2.10 0.10 -0.92
N HIS A 188 -1.83 -0.14 0.36
CA HIS A 188 -1.21 -1.38 0.81
C HIS A 188 -2.30 -2.38 1.19
N GLY A 189 -2.35 -3.47 0.44
CA GLY A 189 -3.30 -4.56 0.62
C GLY A 189 -2.85 -5.47 1.75
N ARG A 190 -3.49 -5.31 2.88
CA ARG A 190 -3.37 -6.16 4.06
C ARG A 190 -4.74 -6.22 4.74
N ILE A 191 -5.19 -7.41 5.08
CA ILE A 191 -6.44 -7.61 5.81
C ILE A 191 -6.08 -7.85 7.26
N ALA A 192 -6.79 -7.17 8.16
CA ALA A 192 -6.62 -7.27 9.61
C ALA A 192 -7.93 -7.67 10.28
N SER A 193 -7.84 -8.20 11.50
CA SER A 193 -8.94 -8.21 12.46
C SER A 193 -8.72 -7.11 13.50
N ARG A 194 -9.62 -7.00 14.45
CA ARG A 194 -9.50 -6.03 15.54
C ARG A 194 -8.21 -6.17 16.35
N GLU A 195 -7.72 -7.39 16.54
CA GLU A 195 -6.56 -7.70 17.38
C GLU A 195 -5.33 -8.13 16.57
N GLN A 196 -5.50 -8.47 15.29
CA GLN A 196 -4.43 -9.02 14.45
C GLN A 196 -4.24 -8.16 13.20
N VAL A 197 -3.06 -7.57 13.07
CA VAL A 197 -2.74 -6.66 11.97
C VAL A 197 -2.69 -7.34 10.59
N GLN A 198 -2.51 -8.66 10.58
CA GLN A 198 -2.50 -9.46 9.36
C GLN A 198 -3.21 -10.79 9.60
N ILE A 199 -4.21 -11.07 8.78
CA ILE A 199 -4.98 -12.33 8.81
C ILE A 199 -5.08 -12.88 7.38
N SER A 200 -5.23 -14.21 7.26
CA SER A 200 -5.44 -14.86 5.97
C SER A 200 -6.87 -14.62 5.46
N PRO A 201 -7.04 -14.14 4.22
CA PRO A 201 -8.35 -14.00 3.59
C PRO A 201 -9.04 -15.36 3.32
N GLY A 202 -8.26 -16.44 3.28
CA GLY A 202 -8.77 -17.79 2.99
C GLY A 202 -9.44 -18.47 4.17
N PHE A 203 -9.33 -17.94 5.40
CA PHE A 203 -9.93 -18.59 6.57
C PHE A 203 -11.40 -18.18 6.74
N PRO A 204 -12.33 -19.16 6.88
CA PRO A 204 -13.77 -18.86 6.98
C PRO A 204 -14.14 -17.87 8.08
N GLN A 205 -13.47 -17.93 9.23
CA GLN A 205 -13.71 -17.02 10.36
C GLN A 205 -13.29 -15.58 10.09
N HIS A 206 -12.53 -15.33 9.02
CA HIS A 206 -12.08 -13.99 8.63
C HIS A 206 -12.99 -13.30 7.62
N GLN A 207 -14.02 -13.99 7.10
CA GLN A 207 -14.83 -13.51 5.99
C GLN A 207 -15.44 -12.11 6.24
N GLY A 208 -15.93 -11.84 7.45
CA GLY A 208 -16.47 -10.51 7.78
C GLY A 208 -15.40 -9.39 7.65
N TRP A 209 -14.17 -9.66 8.08
CA TRP A 209 -13.07 -8.71 7.93
C TRP A 209 -12.66 -8.53 6.47
N VAL A 210 -12.69 -9.60 5.68
CA VAL A 210 -12.46 -9.54 4.22
C VAL A 210 -13.49 -8.61 3.57
N GLU A 211 -14.78 -8.78 3.87
CA GLU A 211 -15.86 -7.94 3.36
C GLU A 211 -15.69 -6.47 3.76
N LEU A 212 -15.27 -6.20 5.00
CA LEU A 212 -14.98 -4.85 5.49
C LEU A 212 -13.87 -4.18 4.67
N PHE A 213 -12.73 -4.88 4.49
CA PHE A 213 -11.61 -4.34 3.72
C PHE A 213 -11.97 -4.15 2.25
N MET A 214 -12.72 -5.08 1.67
CA MET A 214 -13.23 -4.93 0.29
C MET A 214 -14.11 -3.68 0.15
N GLY A 215 -14.96 -3.39 1.11
CA GLY A 215 -15.76 -2.16 1.14
C GLY A 215 -14.90 -0.89 1.23
N TRP A 216 -13.86 -0.87 2.05
CA TRP A 216 -12.92 0.25 2.15
C TRP A 216 -12.07 0.41 0.90
N TRP A 217 -11.59 -0.67 0.29
CA TRP A 217 -10.86 -0.61 -0.98
C TRP A 217 -11.77 -0.14 -2.13
N GLU A 218 -13.03 -0.58 -2.15
CA GLU A 218 -14.02 -0.04 -3.11
C GLU A 218 -14.18 1.48 -2.96
N TYR A 219 -14.39 1.95 -1.73
CA TYR A 219 -14.48 3.38 -1.46
C TYR A 219 -13.21 4.12 -1.92
N ALA A 220 -12.03 3.61 -1.56
CA ALA A 220 -10.75 4.20 -1.95
C ALA A 220 -10.60 4.31 -3.47
N ILE A 221 -10.91 3.24 -4.21
CA ILE A 221 -10.85 3.21 -5.68
C ILE A 221 -11.81 4.23 -6.28
N ARG A 222 -13.07 4.26 -5.83
CA ARG A 222 -14.08 5.21 -6.33
C ARG A 222 -13.70 6.66 -6.02
N SER A 223 -13.21 6.95 -4.81
CA SER A 223 -12.71 8.26 -4.42
C SER A 223 -11.51 8.68 -5.26
N TRP A 224 -10.54 7.79 -5.45
CA TRP A 224 -9.36 8.06 -6.26
C TRP A 224 -9.72 8.33 -7.73
N ARG A 225 -10.61 7.53 -8.32
CA ARG A 225 -11.04 7.69 -9.73
C ARG A 225 -11.67 9.06 -9.99
N LYS A 226 -12.37 9.64 -9.01
CA LYS A 226 -13.01 10.96 -9.15
C LYS A 226 -12.01 12.12 -9.18
N ARG A 227 -10.87 11.99 -8.52
CA ARG A 227 -9.87 13.07 -8.34
C ARG A 227 -8.60 12.89 -9.16
N ALA A 228 -8.33 11.68 -9.64
CA ALA A 228 -7.16 11.39 -10.45
C ALA A 228 -7.39 11.73 -11.93
N GLY A 229 -6.32 12.12 -12.62
CA GLY A 229 -6.36 12.40 -14.06
C GLY A 229 -6.73 11.15 -14.90
N PRO A 230 -7.11 11.36 -16.17
CA PRO A 230 -7.61 10.29 -17.03
C PRO A 230 -6.59 9.18 -17.32
N ASP A 231 -5.31 9.47 -17.23
CA ASP A 231 -4.21 8.52 -17.51
C ASP A 231 -3.48 8.07 -16.25
N ALA A 232 -4.04 8.39 -15.07
CA ALA A 232 -3.39 8.10 -13.79
C ALA A 232 -3.37 6.61 -13.47
N VAL A 233 -2.38 6.22 -12.68
CA VAL A 233 -2.19 4.84 -12.18
C VAL A 233 -2.45 4.83 -10.68
N LEU A 234 -3.32 3.91 -10.23
CA LEU A 234 -3.46 3.54 -8.84
C LEU A 234 -2.64 2.28 -8.58
N THR A 235 -1.77 2.32 -7.59
CA THR A 235 -1.04 1.13 -7.15
C THR A 235 -1.73 0.48 -5.97
N PHE A 236 -1.81 -0.84 -6.02
CA PHE A 236 -2.22 -1.69 -4.90
C PHE A 236 -1.11 -2.68 -4.62
N LEU A 237 -0.43 -2.54 -3.47
CA LEU A 237 0.66 -3.41 -3.06
C LEU A 237 0.13 -4.52 -2.15
N CYS A 238 0.25 -5.79 -2.55
CA CYS A 238 0.04 -6.91 -1.64
C CYS A 238 1.20 -6.97 -0.64
N GLU A 239 0.96 -6.50 0.60
CA GLU A 239 2.00 -6.37 1.61
C GLU A 239 1.72 -7.28 2.82
N LEU A 240 2.07 -8.56 2.67
CA LEU A 240 1.92 -9.55 3.73
C LEU A 240 3.27 -9.86 4.37
N GLY A 241 3.49 -9.29 5.56
CA GLY A 241 4.77 -9.44 6.28
C GLY A 241 5.02 -10.86 6.78
N PRO A 242 6.31 -11.26 6.83
CA PRO A 242 6.71 -12.51 7.49
C PRO A 242 6.49 -12.42 9.01
N PRO A 243 6.64 -13.54 9.75
CA PRO A 243 6.56 -13.50 11.20
C PRO A 243 7.47 -12.43 11.82
N PRO A 244 6.97 -11.65 12.80
CA PRO A 244 5.75 -11.85 13.59
C PRO A 244 4.47 -11.21 13.01
N TYR A 245 4.47 -10.67 11.78
CA TYR A 245 3.22 -10.20 11.14
C TYR A 245 2.31 -11.37 10.79
N ALA A 246 2.86 -12.39 10.13
CA ALA A 246 2.14 -13.62 9.89
C ALA A 246 1.86 -14.36 11.20
N ILE A 247 0.66 -14.91 11.33
CA ILE A 247 0.27 -15.71 12.49
C ILE A 247 0.97 -17.07 12.42
N THR A 248 1.58 -17.48 13.53
CA THR A 248 2.31 -18.75 13.62
C THR A 248 1.68 -19.71 14.61
N GLY A 249 1.86 -21.01 14.34
CA GLY A 249 1.57 -22.06 15.29
C GLY A 249 2.63 -22.17 16.40
N SER A 250 2.45 -23.14 17.29
CA SER A 250 3.39 -23.41 18.39
C SER A 250 4.77 -23.90 17.91
N ASP A 251 4.88 -24.34 16.68
CA ASP A 251 6.09 -24.75 16.00
C ASP A 251 6.83 -23.60 15.30
N GLY A 252 6.29 -22.36 15.39
CA GLY A 252 6.85 -21.17 14.74
C GLY A 252 6.56 -21.06 13.24
N ARG A 253 5.85 -22.02 12.65
CA ARG A 253 5.47 -21.98 11.23
C ARG A 253 4.21 -21.16 11.03
N GLU A 254 4.13 -20.50 9.88
CA GLU A 254 2.93 -19.73 9.49
C GLU A 254 1.71 -20.66 9.36
N LEU A 255 0.56 -20.20 9.83
CA LEU A 255 -0.71 -20.92 9.74
C LEU A 255 -1.37 -20.79 8.35
N SER A 256 -0.96 -19.80 7.55
CA SER A 256 -1.39 -19.62 6.17
C SER A 256 -0.19 -19.45 5.24
N ASP A 257 -0.41 -19.60 3.96
CA ASP A 257 0.59 -19.29 2.93
C ASP A 257 0.42 -17.85 2.44
N ARG A 258 1.32 -16.95 2.87
CA ARG A 258 1.32 -15.52 2.47
C ARG A 258 1.35 -15.31 0.95
N TRP A 259 2.00 -16.22 0.21
CA TRP A 259 2.01 -16.14 -1.25
C TRP A 259 0.62 -16.41 -1.83
N GLN A 260 -0.04 -17.48 -1.36
CA GLN A 260 -1.41 -17.78 -1.79
C GLN A 260 -2.38 -16.67 -1.36
N ASP A 261 -2.23 -16.15 -0.14
CA ASP A 261 -3.02 -15.00 0.34
C ASP A 261 -2.83 -13.76 -0.55
N ALA A 262 -1.61 -13.49 -1.02
CA ALA A 262 -1.32 -12.40 -1.96
C ALA A 262 -1.97 -12.61 -3.34
N LEU A 263 -1.97 -13.84 -3.87
CA LEU A 263 -2.65 -14.18 -5.12
C LEU A 263 -4.17 -13.96 -4.99
N VAL A 264 -4.76 -14.40 -3.88
CA VAL A 264 -6.19 -14.18 -3.60
C VAL A 264 -6.49 -12.68 -3.57
N MET A 265 -5.72 -11.88 -2.83
CA MET A 265 -5.95 -10.42 -2.77
C MET A 265 -5.76 -9.73 -4.12
N LYS A 266 -4.76 -10.14 -4.91
CA LYS A 266 -4.57 -9.64 -6.28
C LYS A 266 -5.83 -9.85 -7.12
N ASP A 267 -6.39 -11.04 -7.09
CA ASP A 267 -7.58 -11.38 -7.88
C ASP A 267 -8.83 -10.65 -7.37
N MET A 268 -8.97 -10.51 -6.04
CA MET A 268 -10.05 -9.74 -5.42
C MET A 268 -10.04 -8.27 -5.86
N VAL A 269 -8.90 -7.58 -5.77
CA VAL A 269 -8.82 -6.16 -6.11
C VAL A 269 -8.96 -5.92 -7.62
N ARG A 270 -8.47 -6.81 -8.46
CA ARG A 270 -8.68 -6.73 -9.91
C ARG A 270 -10.15 -6.90 -10.29
N SER A 271 -10.82 -7.86 -9.68
CA SER A 271 -12.26 -8.07 -9.87
C SER A 271 -13.07 -6.86 -9.40
N LEU A 272 -12.68 -6.28 -8.27
CA LEU A 272 -13.28 -5.06 -7.74
C LEU A 272 -13.10 -3.87 -8.70
N TRP A 273 -11.88 -3.65 -9.20
CA TRP A 273 -11.59 -2.60 -10.18
C TRP A 273 -12.42 -2.75 -11.45
N GLN A 274 -12.49 -3.97 -12.00
CA GLN A 274 -13.25 -4.24 -13.22
C GLN A 274 -14.74 -3.96 -13.02
N ARG A 275 -15.31 -4.41 -11.90
CA ARG A 275 -16.71 -4.14 -11.53
C ARG A 275 -17.01 -2.64 -11.49
N ILE A 276 -16.15 -1.85 -10.82
CA ILE A 276 -16.29 -0.40 -10.74
C ILE A 276 -16.20 0.24 -12.13
N ALA A 277 -15.25 -0.20 -12.96
CA ALA A 277 -15.08 0.34 -14.31
C ALA A 277 -16.30 0.05 -15.21
N ASP A 278 -16.89 -1.14 -15.09
CA ASP A 278 -18.09 -1.52 -15.82
C ASP A 278 -19.32 -0.71 -15.38
N GLU A 279 -19.45 -0.42 -14.10
CA GLU A 279 -20.52 0.44 -13.56
C GLU A 279 -20.39 1.87 -14.07
N ASP A 280 -19.20 2.48 -13.97
CA ASP A 280 -18.93 3.83 -14.49
C ASP A 280 -19.20 3.91 -16.01
N GLY A 281 -18.82 2.88 -16.77
CA GLY A 281 -19.09 2.81 -18.21
C GLY A 281 -20.59 2.75 -18.55
N ARG A 282 -21.39 2.13 -17.70
CA ARG A 282 -22.87 2.08 -17.87
C ARG A 282 -23.53 3.40 -17.51
N GLU A 283 -23.05 4.11 -16.50
CA GLU A 283 -23.59 5.43 -16.11
C GLU A 283 -23.32 6.51 -17.17
N THR A 284 -22.20 6.40 -17.89
CA THR A 284 -21.81 7.36 -18.95
C THR A 284 -22.45 7.05 -20.31
N ALA A 285 -23.03 5.86 -20.51
CA ALA A 285 -23.72 5.52 -21.72
C ALA A 285 -25.03 6.34 -21.86
N PRO A 286 -25.33 6.97 -23.04
CA PRO A 286 -26.57 7.71 -23.22
C PRO A 286 -27.76 6.77 -23.00
N ARG A 287 -28.69 7.15 -22.13
CA ARG A 287 -29.96 6.44 -21.97
C ARG A 287 -30.68 6.49 -23.32
N VAL A 288 -30.77 5.37 -23.99
CA VAL A 288 -31.63 5.25 -25.18
C VAL A 288 -33.06 5.46 -24.68
N ALA A 289 -33.65 6.63 -24.98
CA ALA A 289 -35.06 6.86 -24.75
C ALA A 289 -35.86 5.89 -25.63
N ILE A 290 -36.61 5.01 -24.98
CA ILE A 290 -37.60 4.12 -25.65
C ILE A 290 -38.86 4.93 -25.92
#